data_7ecd65f795ce58a03240b4a9c35f2e30
#
_entry.id   7ecd65f795ce58a03240b4a9c35f2e30
#
_cell.length_a   1.000
_cell.length_b   1.000
_cell.length_c   1.000
_cell.angle_alpha   90.00
_cell.angle_beta   90.00
_cell.angle_gamma   90.00
#
_symmetry.space_group_name_H-M   'P 1'
#
loop_
_entity.id
_entity.type
_entity.pdbx_description
1 polymer ?
#
loop_
_entity_poly.entity_id
_entity_poly.type
_entity_poly.pdbx_seq_one_letter_code
_entity_poly.pdbx_strand_id
1 'polypeptide(L)'
;MLNYADLCRHPAAFPSLTGMTRPEFDTLADQFERAEQESRDRSTITRRSHTPRCHAPGAGRPHDHGPRDRLLMALVWLRIYPTYEVLGFFFDLHKRNAQLNVRAVLGVLDTLHDFPFDRPNRDRTKLRSAAEVMAAFPQVRVVIDGKEQRTNRPTGYDAQKPYYSGKKKAHTLKNQVVVDPCGRIETVSPTVPGGANHDLTVLRGSGVLERLGEGEGAMVDKGYVGVKNDYPGVPIVIPFKAARNRPLSEDQRAFNREVARHRIVVEHAMAQLDRFTVLRHVFRGQKRDRHSDVFRVVAKVLNRRLAVKPLKTYAA
;
A
#
# COMPACT_ATOMS: atom_id res chain seq x y z
N MET A 1 -17.15 -12.57 21.95
CA MET A 1 -16.49 -11.30 21.57
C MET A 1 -15.08 -11.59 21.15
N LEU A 2 -14.65 -11.14 19.98
CA LEU A 2 -13.27 -11.34 19.50
C LEU A 2 -12.33 -10.39 20.23
N ASN A 3 -11.27 -10.91 20.83
CA ASN A 3 -10.20 -10.14 21.45
C ASN A 3 -8.83 -10.78 21.20
N TYR A 4 -7.78 -10.05 21.53
CA TYR A 4 -6.40 -10.51 21.31
C TYR A 4 -6.08 -11.78 22.12
N ALA A 5 -6.47 -11.84 23.40
CA ALA A 5 -6.18 -12.98 24.26
C ALA A 5 -6.83 -14.28 23.74
N ASP A 6 -8.09 -14.19 23.30
CA ASP A 6 -8.79 -15.32 22.71
C ASP A 6 -8.15 -15.76 21.38
N LEU A 7 -7.81 -14.81 20.53
CA LEU A 7 -7.19 -15.13 19.24
C LEU A 7 -5.81 -15.78 19.40
N CYS A 8 -5.05 -15.44 20.45
CA CYS A 8 -3.77 -16.09 20.76
C CYS A 8 -3.89 -17.59 21.00
N ARG A 9 -5.06 -18.08 21.41
CA ARG A 9 -5.34 -19.53 21.57
C ARG A 9 -5.59 -20.24 20.25
N HIS A 10 -5.72 -19.49 19.14
CA HIS A 10 -6.00 -19.99 17.80
C HIS A 10 -4.92 -19.58 16.79
N PRO A 11 -3.69 -20.13 16.88
CA PRO A 11 -2.54 -19.69 16.12
C PRO A 11 -2.74 -19.78 14.59
N ALA A 12 -3.53 -20.75 14.11
CA ALA A 12 -3.86 -20.87 12.68
C ALA A 12 -4.84 -19.78 12.19
N ALA A 13 -5.76 -19.33 13.05
CA ALA A 13 -6.71 -18.27 12.71
C ALA A 13 -6.06 -16.88 12.73
N PHE A 14 -5.02 -16.69 13.53
CA PHE A 14 -4.36 -15.40 13.72
C PHE A 14 -3.88 -14.77 12.39
N PRO A 15 -3.06 -15.44 11.55
CA PRO A 15 -2.66 -14.89 10.25
C PRO A 15 -3.81 -14.78 9.26
N SER A 16 -4.83 -15.59 9.38
CA SER A 16 -6.02 -15.52 8.50
C SER A 16 -6.83 -14.25 8.74
N LEU A 17 -6.96 -13.84 10.00
CA LEU A 17 -7.72 -12.66 10.41
C LEU A 17 -6.93 -11.36 10.34
N THR A 18 -5.63 -11.38 10.57
CA THR A 18 -4.78 -10.19 10.67
C THR A 18 -3.85 -9.98 9.49
N GLY A 19 -3.53 -11.05 8.76
CA GLY A 19 -2.52 -11.03 7.69
C GLY A 19 -1.08 -11.19 8.19
N MET A 20 -0.84 -11.36 9.49
CA MET A 20 0.48 -11.49 10.11
C MET A 20 0.49 -12.58 11.19
N THR A 21 1.68 -13.08 11.54
CA THR A 21 1.88 -14.00 12.64
C THR A 21 1.75 -13.27 13.98
N ARG A 22 1.56 -14.02 15.07
CA ARG A 22 1.48 -13.43 16.41
C ARG A 22 2.74 -12.63 16.79
N PRO A 23 3.98 -13.11 16.60
CA PRO A 23 5.18 -12.30 16.92
C PRO A 23 5.27 -11.00 16.09
N GLU A 24 4.87 -11.03 14.81
CA GLU A 24 4.80 -9.83 13.97
C GLU A 24 3.77 -8.83 14.52
N PHE A 25 2.61 -9.33 14.97
CA PHE A 25 1.58 -8.51 15.59
C PHE A 25 2.06 -7.90 16.91
N ASP A 26 2.66 -8.68 17.80
CA ASP A 26 3.13 -8.23 19.09
C ASP A 26 4.14 -7.10 18.95
N THR A 27 5.09 -7.27 18.02
CA THR A 27 6.05 -6.20 17.70
C THR A 27 5.36 -4.94 17.15
N LEU A 28 4.33 -5.09 16.32
CA LEU A 28 3.56 -3.95 15.81
C LEU A 28 2.74 -3.29 16.91
N ALA A 29 2.16 -4.09 17.81
CA ALA A 29 1.33 -3.61 18.93
C ALA A 29 2.14 -2.75 19.90
N ASP A 30 3.34 -3.18 20.27
CA ASP A 30 4.22 -2.42 21.15
C ASP A 30 4.61 -1.06 20.54
N GLN A 31 4.79 -0.98 19.23
CA GLN A 31 5.06 0.28 18.55
C GLN A 31 3.79 1.14 18.41
N PHE A 32 2.66 0.51 18.13
CA PHE A 32 1.38 1.19 18.07
C PHE A 32 1.02 1.84 19.40
N GLU A 33 1.18 1.13 20.51
CA GLU A 33 0.90 1.62 21.86
C GLU A 33 1.71 2.89 22.17
N ARG A 34 3.02 2.87 21.87
CA ARG A 34 3.90 4.05 22.03
C ARG A 34 3.47 5.22 21.16
N ALA A 35 3.26 4.98 19.88
CA ALA A 35 2.86 6.03 18.94
C ALA A 35 1.48 6.61 19.24
N GLU A 36 0.56 5.77 19.72
CA GLU A 36 -0.77 6.24 20.15
C GLU A 36 -0.65 7.16 21.39
N GLN A 37 0.18 6.80 22.36
CA GLN A 37 0.44 7.63 23.53
C GLN A 37 1.07 8.97 23.13
N GLU A 38 2.11 8.96 22.31
CA GLU A 38 2.74 10.17 21.77
C GLU A 38 1.76 11.04 20.98
N SER A 39 0.86 10.43 20.22
CA SER A 39 -0.19 11.16 19.48
C SER A 39 -1.18 11.83 20.42
N ARG A 40 -1.54 11.18 21.52
CA ARG A 40 -2.39 11.77 22.55
C ARG A 40 -1.70 12.96 23.23
N ASP A 41 -0.43 12.81 23.59
CA ASP A 41 0.35 13.86 24.24
C ASP A 41 0.51 15.08 23.32
N ARG A 42 0.83 14.89 22.05
CA ARG A 42 0.87 15.96 21.03
C ARG A 42 -0.47 16.65 20.84
N SER A 43 -1.57 15.92 20.82
CA SER A 43 -2.91 16.49 20.66
C SER A 43 -3.31 17.41 21.81
N THR A 44 -2.67 17.24 22.98
CA THR A 44 -2.86 18.13 24.11
C THR A 44 -2.18 19.48 23.94
N ILE A 45 -1.08 19.52 23.21
CA ILE A 45 -0.26 20.73 22.97
C ILE A 45 -0.83 21.58 21.81
N THR A 46 -1.39 20.93 20.78
CA THR A 46 -1.82 21.60 19.53
C THR A 46 -3.25 22.14 19.51
N ARG A 47 -4.09 21.83 20.47
CA ARG A 47 -5.41 22.47 20.54
C ARG A 47 -5.28 23.91 20.98
N ARG A 48 -5.33 24.82 20.00
CA ARG A 48 -5.51 26.27 20.19
C ARG A 48 -6.87 26.60 20.80
N SER A 49 -7.13 26.20 22.02
CA SER A 49 -8.21 26.78 22.77
C SER A 49 -7.58 27.69 23.83
N HIS A 50 -7.86 28.98 23.75
CA HIS A 50 -7.47 29.96 24.77
C HIS A 50 -8.14 29.71 26.13
N THR A 51 -8.95 28.69 26.23
CA THR A 51 -9.64 28.29 27.48
C THR A 51 -8.80 27.22 28.17
N PRO A 52 -8.44 27.41 29.47
CA PRO A 52 -7.77 26.37 30.23
C PRO A 52 -8.62 25.09 30.25
N ARG A 53 -7.98 23.95 30.10
CA ARG A 53 -8.68 22.66 30.20
C ARG A 53 -9.17 22.44 31.61
N CYS A 54 -10.43 22.10 31.76
CA CYS A 54 -11.01 21.72 33.05
C CYS A 54 -10.55 20.33 33.56
N HIS A 55 -9.98 19.51 32.63
CA HIS A 55 -9.58 18.13 32.93
C HIS A 55 -8.19 17.81 32.43
N ALA A 56 -7.47 16.96 33.13
CA ALA A 56 -6.16 16.46 32.75
C ALA A 56 -6.19 15.75 31.38
N PRO A 57 -5.07 15.71 30.60
CA PRO A 57 -4.97 14.90 29.40
C PRO A 57 -5.33 13.44 29.71
N GLY A 58 -6.23 12.85 28.92
CA GLY A 58 -6.68 11.48 29.13
C GLY A 58 -7.88 11.30 30.11
N ALA A 59 -8.41 12.36 30.68
CA ALA A 59 -9.58 12.32 31.59
C ALA A 59 -10.92 12.02 30.90
N GLY A 60 -10.94 11.65 29.61
CA GLY A 60 -12.14 11.16 28.95
C GLY A 60 -12.49 9.72 29.36
N ARG A 61 -13.71 9.26 28.98
CA ARG A 61 -14.09 7.85 29.18
C ARG A 61 -13.04 6.95 28.58
N PRO A 62 -12.47 5.97 29.31
CA PRO A 62 -11.55 4.98 28.73
C PRO A 62 -12.18 4.26 27.54
N HIS A 63 -11.36 3.81 26.61
CA HIS A 63 -11.83 2.94 25.55
C HIS A 63 -12.28 1.61 26.16
N ASP A 64 -13.40 1.06 25.66
CA ASP A 64 -13.91 -0.26 26.12
C ASP A 64 -12.92 -1.38 25.69
N HIS A 65 -12.05 -1.12 24.71
CA HIS A 65 -11.02 -2.04 24.23
C HIS A 65 -9.61 -1.46 24.46
N GLY A 66 -8.69 -2.32 24.91
CA GLY A 66 -7.28 -1.98 25.03
C GLY A 66 -6.60 -1.74 23.66
N PRO A 67 -5.39 -1.17 23.64
CA PRO A 67 -4.68 -0.87 22.40
C PRO A 67 -4.51 -2.08 21.49
N ARG A 68 -4.18 -3.25 22.04
CA ARG A 68 -4.02 -4.50 21.25
C ARG A 68 -5.31 -4.95 20.57
N ASP A 69 -6.46 -4.86 21.25
CA ASP A 69 -7.75 -5.21 20.67
C ASP A 69 -8.18 -4.21 19.61
N ARG A 70 -7.88 -2.94 19.80
CA ARG A 70 -8.14 -1.89 18.82
C ARG A 70 -7.29 -2.06 17.56
N LEU A 71 -6.01 -2.41 17.71
CA LEU A 71 -5.14 -2.76 16.60
C LEU A 71 -5.64 -4.02 15.89
N LEU A 72 -6.03 -5.05 16.64
CA LEU A 72 -6.62 -6.28 16.11
C LEU A 72 -7.85 -5.96 15.26
N MET A 73 -8.77 -5.15 15.76
CA MET A 73 -9.97 -4.71 15.03
C MET A 73 -9.63 -4.06 13.69
N ALA A 74 -8.65 -3.18 13.66
CA ALA A 74 -8.23 -2.51 12.43
C ALA A 74 -7.59 -3.49 11.43
N LEU A 75 -6.74 -4.41 11.90
CA LEU A 75 -6.11 -5.43 11.03
C LEU A 75 -7.14 -6.42 10.48
N VAL A 76 -8.11 -6.85 11.29
CA VAL A 76 -9.25 -7.66 10.84
C VAL A 76 -10.03 -6.92 9.75
N TRP A 77 -10.30 -5.63 9.95
CA TRP A 77 -10.97 -4.83 8.94
C TRP A 77 -10.17 -4.72 7.63
N LEU A 78 -8.87 -4.48 7.72
CA LEU A 78 -8.01 -4.44 6.52
C LEU A 78 -7.95 -5.80 5.82
N ARG A 79 -7.84 -6.88 6.59
CA ARG A 79 -7.57 -8.22 6.08
C ARG A 79 -8.78 -8.88 5.42
N ILE A 80 -9.95 -8.85 6.07
CA ILE A 80 -11.18 -9.51 5.59
C ILE A 80 -12.25 -8.54 5.13
N TYR A 81 -12.09 -7.25 5.41
CA TYR A 81 -12.95 -6.16 4.98
C TYR A 81 -14.44 -6.40 5.27
N PRO A 82 -14.84 -6.67 6.53
CA PRO A 82 -16.24 -6.76 6.91
C PRO A 82 -16.92 -5.39 6.82
N THR A 83 -18.25 -5.36 6.86
CA THR A 83 -18.95 -4.09 7.12
C THR A 83 -18.68 -3.64 8.55
N TYR A 84 -18.84 -2.36 8.85
CA TYR A 84 -18.69 -1.88 10.24
C TYR A 84 -19.76 -2.44 11.18
N GLU A 85 -20.92 -2.86 10.67
CA GLU A 85 -21.94 -3.59 11.41
C GLU A 85 -21.41 -4.95 11.89
N VAL A 86 -20.88 -5.75 10.96
CA VAL A 86 -20.27 -7.05 11.23
C VAL A 86 -19.03 -6.92 12.13
N LEU A 87 -18.20 -5.92 11.88
CA LEU A 87 -17.04 -5.65 12.72
C LEU A 87 -17.46 -5.28 14.15
N GLY A 88 -18.48 -4.44 14.30
CA GLY A 88 -19.06 -4.09 15.58
C GLY A 88 -19.57 -5.31 16.34
N PHE A 89 -20.28 -6.20 15.63
CA PHE A 89 -20.74 -7.45 16.22
C PHE A 89 -19.59 -8.32 16.74
N PHE A 90 -18.49 -8.44 15.99
CA PHE A 90 -17.34 -9.22 16.46
C PHE A 90 -16.70 -8.67 17.73
N PHE A 91 -16.68 -7.35 17.89
CA PHE A 91 -16.00 -6.66 18.98
C PHE A 91 -16.96 -6.05 20.03
N ASP A 92 -18.24 -6.41 19.97
CA ASP A 92 -19.28 -5.86 20.88
C ASP A 92 -19.32 -4.33 20.89
N LEU A 93 -19.33 -3.74 19.70
CA LEU A 93 -19.39 -2.30 19.51
C LEU A 93 -20.51 -1.90 18.53
N HIS A 94 -21.09 -0.74 18.78
CA HIS A 94 -21.91 -0.11 17.75
C HIS A 94 -21.06 0.22 16.51
N LYS A 95 -21.61 0.05 15.29
CA LYS A 95 -20.93 0.25 14.01
C LYS A 95 -20.15 1.58 13.91
N ARG A 96 -20.68 2.66 14.51
CA ARG A 96 -20.01 3.96 14.52
C ARG A 96 -18.72 3.92 15.33
N ASN A 97 -18.73 3.25 16.48
CA ASN A 97 -17.55 3.11 17.34
C ASN A 97 -16.50 2.22 16.68
N ALA A 98 -16.91 1.13 16.04
CA ALA A 98 -16.00 0.30 15.23
C ALA A 98 -15.35 1.12 14.09
N GLN A 99 -16.13 1.94 13.37
CA GLN A 99 -15.61 2.84 12.34
C GLN A 99 -14.61 3.87 12.89
N LEU A 100 -14.93 4.49 14.02
CA LEU A 100 -14.05 5.49 14.65
C LEU A 100 -12.75 4.86 15.14
N ASN A 101 -12.83 3.65 15.73
CA ASN A 101 -11.65 2.89 16.13
C ASN A 101 -10.74 2.57 14.96
N VAL A 102 -11.27 1.96 13.90
CA VAL A 102 -10.49 1.66 12.69
C VAL A 102 -9.83 2.94 12.15
N ARG A 103 -10.57 4.04 12.05
CA ARG A 103 -10.04 5.31 11.57
C ARG A 103 -8.90 5.84 12.44
N ALA A 104 -9.05 5.81 13.76
CA ALA A 104 -8.03 6.28 14.70
C ALA A 104 -6.76 5.42 14.59
N VAL A 105 -6.91 4.10 14.59
CA VAL A 105 -5.79 3.17 14.45
C VAL A 105 -5.05 3.35 13.13
N LEU A 106 -5.77 3.48 12.00
CA LEU A 106 -5.14 3.74 10.70
C LEU A 106 -4.33 5.03 10.71
N GLY A 107 -4.84 6.09 11.36
CA GLY A 107 -4.10 7.35 11.50
C GLY A 107 -2.78 7.17 12.25
N VAL A 108 -2.76 6.39 13.34
CA VAL A 108 -1.53 6.10 14.08
C VAL A 108 -0.60 5.19 13.28
N LEU A 109 -1.12 4.14 12.65
CA LEU A 109 -0.31 3.24 11.81
C LEU A 109 0.37 3.96 10.65
N ASP A 110 -0.26 4.99 10.11
CA ASP A 110 0.34 5.80 9.03
C ASP A 110 1.55 6.60 9.49
N THR A 111 1.65 6.93 10.78
CA THR A 111 2.79 7.67 11.35
C THR A 111 3.94 6.76 11.78
N LEU A 112 3.72 5.44 11.90
CA LEU A 112 4.71 4.53 12.51
C LEU A 112 5.99 4.36 11.72
N HIS A 113 5.89 4.38 10.38
CA HIS A 113 7.03 4.17 9.49
C HIS A 113 6.84 4.97 8.22
N ASP A 114 7.89 5.64 7.80
CA ASP A 114 7.99 6.18 6.46
C ASP A 114 8.32 5.08 5.46
N PHE A 115 8.01 5.33 4.20
CA PHE A 115 8.48 4.47 3.14
C PHE A 115 10.02 4.54 3.04
N PRO A 116 10.69 3.43 2.71
CA PRO A 116 12.16 3.36 2.70
C PRO A 116 12.82 4.17 1.58
N PHE A 117 12.03 4.85 0.74
CA PHE A 117 12.52 5.58 -0.43
C PHE A 117 13.59 6.63 -0.10
N ASP A 118 13.48 7.27 1.06
CA ASP A 118 14.40 8.34 1.49
C ASP A 118 15.70 7.81 2.11
N ARG A 119 15.87 6.49 2.19
CA ARG A 119 17.07 5.87 2.72
C ARG A 119 17.70 4.96 1.66
N PRO A 120 18.94 5.22 1.21
CA PRO A 120 19.63 4.30 0.33
C PRO A 120 19.75 2.94 1.01
N ASN A 121 19.02 1.95 0.53
CA ASN A 121 19.08 0.61 1.08
C ASN A 121 20.35 -0.07 0.60
N ARG A 122 21.38 -0.11 1.46
CA ARG A 122 22.67 -0.75 1.19
C ARG A 122 22.62 -2.29 1.27
N ASP A 123 21.55 -2.89 1.81
CA ASP A 123 21.41 -4.34 1.98
C ASP A 123 20.69 -5.03 0.80
N ARG A 124 21.01 -4.65 -0.43
CA ARG A 124 20.42 -5.21 -1.66
C ARG A 124 20.79 -6.67 -1.95
N THR A 125 21.71 -7.25 -1.19
CA THR A 125 22.36 -8.53 -1.54
C THR A 125 21.64 -9.78 -1.07
N LYS A 126 20.52 -9.67 -0.35
CA LYS A 126 19.92 -10.83 0.34
C LYS A 126 18.91 -11.67 -0.47
N LEU A 127 18.52 -11.25 -1.67
CA LEU A 127 17.56 -12.00 -2.49
C LEU A 127 18.15 -12.34 -3.87
N ARG A 128 18.11 -13.61 -4.24
CA ARG A 128 18.64 -14.12 -5.51
C ARG A 128 18.01 -13.40 -6.72
N SER A 129 16.71 -13.12 -6.69
CA SER A 129 16.00 -12.36 -7.73
C SER A 129 16.46 -10.90 -7.82
N ALA A 130 16.78 -10.25 -6.70
CA ALA A 130 17.32 -8.91 -6.69
C ALA A 130 18.71 -8.86 -7.33
N ALA A 131 19.57 -9.84 -7.01
CA ALA A 131 20.89 -9.96 -7.63
C ALA A 131 20.79 -10.18 -9.15
N GLU A 132 19.83 -10.97 -9.63
CA GLU A 132 19.60 -11.19 -11.06
C GLU A 132 19.10 -9.91 -11.77
N VAL A 133 18.16 -9.17 -11.16
CA VAL A 133 17.73 -7.86 -11.70
C VAL A 133 18.89 -6.87 -11.77
N MET A 134 19.69 -6.80 -10.71
CA MET A 134 20.85 -5.91 -10.65
C MET A 134 21.95 -6.31 -11.64
N ALA A 135 22.12 -7.59 -11.94
CA ALA A 135 23.07 -8.06 -12.94
C ALA A 135 22.61 -7.74 -14.38
N ALA A 136 21.32 -7.95 -14.66
CA ALA A 136 20.77 -7.70 -16.01
C ALA A 136 20.50 -6.20 -16.28
N PHE A 137 20.10 -5.47 -15.25
CA PHE A 137 19.73 -4.06 -15.34
C PHE A 137 20.31 -3.28 -14.14
N PRO A 138 21.62 -3.07 -14.09
CA PRO A 138 22.31 -2.49 -12.91
C PRO A 138 21.81 -1.09 -12.54
N GLN A 139 21.30 -0.34 -13.50
CA GLN A 139 20.73 1.00 -13.30
C GLN A 139 19.34 0.98 -12.66
N VAL A 140 18.63 -0.17 -12.67
CA VAL A 140 17.25 -0.23 -12.16
C VAL A 140 17.24 -0.18 -10.63
N ARG A 141 16.78 0.95 -10.10
CA ARG A 141 16.57 1.17 -8.66
C ARG A 141 15.16 0.79 -8.23
N VAL A 142 14.17 1.00 -9.10
CA VAL A 142 12.76 0.76 -8.81
C VAL A 142 12.03 0.10 -9.98
N VAL A 143 11.02 -0.69 -9.64
CA VAL A 143 10.05 -1.26 -10.57
C VAL A 143 8.69 -0.65 -10.25
N ILE A 144 8.01 -0.13 -11.28
CA ILE A 144 6.78 0.66 -11.12
C ILE A 144 5.63 0.02 -11.87
N ASP A 145 4.47 -0.09 -11.22
CA ASP A 145 3.24 -0.56 -11.87
C ASP A 145 1.99 0.13 -11.28
N GLY A 146 0.92 0.14 -12.07
CA GLY A 146 -0.36 0.73 -11.71
C GLY A 146 -1.34 -0.31 -11.16
N LYS A 147 -1.98 -0.01 -10.01
CA LYS A 147 -3.04 -0.84 -9.44
C LYS A 147 -4.38 -0.13 -9.54
N GLU A 148 -5.33 -0.76 -10.22
CA GLU A 148 -6.72 -0.31 -10.26
C GLU A 148 -7.59 -1.17 -9.35
N GLN A 149 -8.38 -0.50 -8.50
CA GLN A 149 -9.36 -1.12 -7.62
C GLN A 149 -10.77 -0.61 -7.95
N ARG A 150 -11.76 -1.50 -8.01
CA ARG A 150 -13.16 -1.12 -8.16
C ARG A 150 -13.63 -0.29 -6.97
N THR A 151 -14.48 0.70 -7.26
CA THR A 151 -15.14 1.53 -6.24
C THR A 151 -16.63 1.66 -6.54
N ASN A 152 -17.39 2.12 -5.57
CA ASN A 152 -18.78 2.44 -5.78
C ASN A 152 -18.94 3.52 -6.84
N ARG A 153 -20.01 3.39 -7.64
CA ARG A 153 -20.36 4.37 -8.65
C ARG A 153 -20.67 5.72 -7.97
N PRO A 154 -19.99 6.81 -8.33
CA PRO A 154 -20.34 8.14 -7.83
C PRO A 154 -21.72 8.56 -8.28
N THR A 155 -22.39 9.40 -7.51
CA THR A 155 -23.68 9.97 -7.88
C THR A 155 -23.47 11.13 -8.89
N GLY A 156 -24.29 11.18 -9.94
CA GLY A 156 -24.21 12.20 -11.00
C GLY A 156 -23.32 11.77 -12.18
N TYR A 157 -23.78 12.07 -13.39
CA TYR A 157 -23.11 11.64 -14.64
C TYR A 157 -21.68 12.16 -14.75
N ASP A 158 -21.47 13.48 -14.54
CA ASP A 158 -20.16 14.09 -14.67
C ASP A 158 -19.18 13.62 -13.59
N ALA A 159 -19.69 13.37 -12.37
CA ALA A 159 -18.89 12.81 -11.28
C ALA A 159 -18.41 11.39 -11.54
N GLN A 160 -19.11 10.61 -12.35
CA GLN A 160 -18.78 9.22 -12.70
C GLN A 160 -17.70 9.12 -13.77
N LYS A 161 -17.73 10.01 -14.75
CA LYS A 161 -16.89 9.96 -15.94
C LYS A 161 -15.39 9.79 -15.64
N PRO A 162 -14.77 10.50 -14.68
CA PRO A 162 -13.36 10.34 -14.35
C PRO A 162 -13.02 8.95 -13.77
N TYR A 163 -13.98 8.27 -13.17
CA TYR A 163 -13.77 6.97 -12.52
C TYR A 163 -13.94 5.78 -13.44
N TYR A 164 -14.63 5.92 -14.57
CA TYR A 164 -14.96 4.79 -15.43
C TYR A 164 -13.74 4.31 -16.22
N SER A 165 -13.21 3.15 -15.86
CA SER A 165 -12.13 2.48 -16.57
C SER A 165 -12.68 1.63 -17.72
N GLY A 166 -12.35 2.00 -18.95
CA GLY A 166 -12.70 1.22 -20.13
C GLY A 166 -12.05 -0.17 -20.15
N LYS A 167 -10.85 -0.30 -19.56
CA LYS A 167 -10.13 -1.57 -19.38
C LYS A 167 -10.86 -2.51 -18.42
N LYS A 168 -11.34 -1.99 -17.30
CA LYS A 168 -12.01 -2.78 -16.24
C LYS A 168 -13.52 -2.85 -16.38
N LYS A 169 -14.11 -2.09 -17.31
CA LYS A 169 -15.57 -1.94 -17.47
C LYS A 169 -16.29 -1.62 -16.15
N ALA A 170 -15.67 -0.78 -15.33
CA ALA A 170 -16.13 -0.45 -13.98
C ALA A 170 -15.59 0.91 -13.53
N HIS A 171 -16.23 1.48 -12.48
CA HIS A 171 -15.65 2.65 -11.80
C HIS A 171 -14.51 2.20 -10.91
N THR A 172 -13.35 2.83 -11.06
CA THR A 172 -12.12 2.44 -10.39
C THR A 172 -11.39 3.62 -9.77
N LEU A 173 -10.61 3.29 -8.75
CA LEU A 173 -9.56 4.10 -8.17
C LEU A 173 -8.22 3.53 -8.63
N LYS A 174 -7.22 4.39 -8.84
CA LYS A 174 -5.90 4.00 -9.29
C LYS A 174 -4.84 4.54 -8.35
N ASN A 175 -3.88 3.69 -8.03
CA ASN A 175 -2.63 4.04 -7.37
C ASN A 175 -1.46 3.47 -8.18
N GLN A 176 -0.31 4.09 -8.05
CA GLN A 176 0.95 3.56 -8.52
C GLN A 176 1.70 2.94 -7.35
N VAL A 177 2.28 1.78 -7.55
CA VAL A 177 3.12 1.08 -6.58
C VAL A 177 4.53 1.04 -7.12
N VAL A 178 5.46 1.45 -6.31
CA VAL A 178 6.88 1.49 -6.59
C VAL A 178 7.58 0.52 -5.65
N VAL A 179 8.29 -0.44 -6.20
CA VAL A 179 9.01 -1.45 -5.41
C VAL A 179 10.50 -1.43 -5.76
N ASP A 180 11.33 -1.80 -4.79
CA ASP A 180 12.73 -2.10 -5.06
C ASP A 180 12.89 -3.49 -5.71
N PRO A 181 14.06 -3.84 -6.25
CA PRO A 181 14.32 -5.16 -6.81
C PRO A 181 14.13 -6.32 -5.82
N CYS A 182 14.06 -6.05 -4.50
CA CYS A 182 13.77 -7.04 -3.47
C CYS A 182 12.26 -7.22 -3.19
N GLY A 183 11.40 -6.50 -3.90
CA GLY A 183 9.94 -6.54 -3.72
C GLY A 183 9.43 -5.73 -2.55
N ARG A 184 10.27 -4.91 -1.92
CA ARG A 184 9.86 -3.98 -0.88
C ARG A 184 9.19 -2.75 -1.51
N ILE A 185 8.06 -2.33 -0.98
CA ILE A 185 7.36 -1.15 -1.48
C ILE A 185 8.12 0.10 -1.02
N GLU A 186 8.66 0.85 -1.97
CA GLU A 186 9.37 2.10 -1.72
C GLU A 186 8.41 3.27 -1.50
N THR A 187 7.34 3.29 -2.27
CA THR A 187 6.27 4.27 -2.12
C THR A 187 5.00 3.85 -2.86
N VAL A 188 3.89 4.50 -2.53
CA VAL A 188 2.63 4.41 -3.27
C VAL A 188 2.13 5.82 -3.58
N SER A 189 1.60 6.02 -4.78
CA SER A 189 1.05 7.33 -5.16
C SER A 189 -0.23 7.65 -4.39
N PRO A 190 -0.60 8.92 -4.26
CA PRO A 190 -1.97 9.29 -3.92
C PRO A 190 -2.98 8.61 -4.84
N THR A 191 -4.20 8.37 -4.33
CA THR A 191 -5.27 7.76 -5.11
C THR A 191 -5.87 8.75 -6.07
N VAL A 192 -6.01 8.33 -7.32
CA VAL A 192 -6.68 9.12 -8.39
C VAL A 192 -7.84 8.33 -8.99
N PRO A 193 -8.79 8.99 -9.68
CA PRO A 193 -9.82 8.32 -10.48
C PRO A 193 -9.18 7.48 -11.60
N GLY A 194 -9.58 6.20 -11.74
CA GLY A 194 -8.90 5.27 -12.63
C GLY A 194 -9.20 5.48 -14.12
N GLY A 195 -10.36 6.03 -14.46
CA GLY A 195 -10.75 6.24 -15.85
C GLY A 195 -10.06 7.42 -16.53
N ALA A 196 -9.86 8.52 -15.80
CA ALA A 196 -9.28 9.75 -16.36
C ALA A 196 -7.75 9.79 -16.32
N ASN A 197 -7.10 8.89 -15.58
CA ASN A 197 -5.67 8.95 -15.35
C ASN A 197 -4.94 7.75 -15.95
N HIS A 198 -4.18 7.99 -17.00
CA HIS A 198 -3.24 7.02 -17.55
C HIS A 198 -2.05 6.81 -16.59
N ASP A 199 -1.39 5.65 -16.68
CA ASP A 199 -0.28 5.30 -15.79
C ASP A 199 0.84 6.34 -15.83
N LEU A 200 1.18 6.87 -17.02
CA LEU A 200 2.15 7.94 -17.18
C LEU A 200 1.72 9.25 -16.48
N THR A 201 0.41 9.60 -16.50
CA THR A 201 -0.10 10.78 -15.81
C THR A 201 0.06 10.65 -14.29
N VAL A 202 -0.19 9.45 -13.76
CA VAL A 202 0.01 9.17 -12.33
C VAL A 202 1.49 9.25 -11.97
N LEU A 203 2.37 8.74 -12.83
CA LEU A 203 3.81 8.80 -12.63
C LEU A 203 4.32 10.24 -12.56
N ARG A 204 3.93 11.09 -13.51
CA ARG A 204 4.29 12.53 -13.52
C ARG A 204 3.86 13.21 -12.22
N GLY A 205 2.65 12.93 -11.75
CA GLY A 205 2.12 13.51 -10.50
C GLY A 205 2.71 12.94 -9.21
N SER A 206 3.44 11.83 -9.29
CA SER A 206 4.00 11.16 -8.11
C SER A 206 5.36 11.69 -7.68
N GLY A 207 6.10 12.35 -8.57
CA GLY A 207 7.46 12.83 -8.31
C GLY A 207 8.47 11.72 -7.99
N VAL A 208 8.18 10.48 -8.42
CA VAL A 208 9.03 9.31 -8.09
C VAL A 208 10.35 9.37 -8.86
N LEU A 209 10.31 9.70 -10.16
CA LEU A 209 11.51 9.70 -11.00
C LEU A 209 12.44 10.86 -10.67
N GLU A 210 11.90 11.97 -10.18
CA GLU A 210 12.65 13.14 -9.72
C GLU A 210 13.43 12.88 -8.43
N ARG A 211 13.07 11.84 -7.68
CA ARG A 211 13.74 11.43 -6.43
C ARG A 211 14.81 10.36 -6.62
N LEU A 212 14.99 9.85 -7.83
CA LEU A 212 16.05 8.92 -8.15
C LEU A 212 17.41 9.64 -8.14
N GLY A 213 18.42 8.95 -7.65
CA GLY A 213 19.80 9.43 -7.67
C GLY A 213 20.39 9.41 -9.08
N GLU A 214 21.54 10.06 -9.24
CA GLU A 214 22.27 10.06 -10.50
C GLU A 214 22.60 8.63 -10.94
N GLY A 215 22.30 8.31 -12.20
CA GLY A 215 22.49 6.97 -12.76
C GLY A 215 21.47 5.93 -12.29
N GLU A 216 20.59 6.24 -11.36
CA GLU A 216 19.48 5.37 -10.96
C GLU A 216 18.31 5.47 -11.95
N GLY A 217 17.67 4.34 -12.21
CA GLY A 217 16.59 4.25 -13.19
C GLY A 217 15.39 3.43 -12.72
N ALA A 218 14.39 3.37 -13.59
CA ALA A 218 13.15 2.67 -13.33
C ALA A 218 12.82 1.63 -14.40
N MET A 219 12.19 0.54 -13.98
CA MET A 219 11.57 -0.43 -14.88
C MET A 219 10.05 -0.26 -14.82
N VAL A 220 9.44 -0.11 -15.99
CA VAL A 220 8.00 0.17 -16.13
C VAL A 220 7.35 -0.75 -17.18
N ASP A 221 6.01 -0.79 -17.21
CA ASP A 221 5.29 -1.56 -18.21
C ASP A 221 5.02 -0.76 -19.51
N LYS A 222 4.36 -1.39 -20.48
CA LYS A 222 3.99 -0.78 -21.78
C LYS A 222 2.98 0.37 -21.66
N GLY A 223 2.32 0.52 -20.51
CA GLY A 223 1.39 1.61 -20.25
C GLY A 223 2.08 2.97 -20.05
N TYR A 224 3.39 2.97 -19.86
CA TYR A 224 4.20 4.17 -19.63
C TYR A 224 4.90 4.69 -20.89
N VAL A 225 4.36 4.39 -22.08
CA VAL A 225 4.89 4.93 -23.36
C VAL A 225 4.97 6.46 -23.29
N GLY A 226 6.13 7.01 -23.67
CA GLY A 226 6.40 8.46 -23.60
C GLY A 226 7.24 8.88 -22.38
N VAL A 227 7.39 8.03 -21.36
CA VAL A 227 8.16 8.35 -20.15
C VAL A 227 9.60 8.78 -20.44
N LYS A 228 10.26 8.20 -21.44
CA LYS A 228 11.63 8.59 -21.85
C LYS A 228 11.72 10.01 -22.40
N ASN A 229 10.65 10.51 -23.00
CA ASN A 229 10.60 11.88 -23.50
C ASN A 229 10.43 12.88 -22.35
N ASP A 230 9.68 12.49 -21.32
CA ASP A 230 9.45 13.33 -20.13
C ASP A 230 10.69 13.38 -19.23
N TYR A 231 11.46 12.29 -19.18
CA TYR A 231 12.59 12.09 -18.27
C TYR A 231 13.84 11.61 -19.02
N PRO A 232 14.42 12.45 -19.93
CA PRO A 232 15.53 12.02 -20.80
C PRO A 232 16.82 11.68 -20.03
N GLY A 233 16.99 12.23 -18.81
CA GLY A 233 18.16 11.97 -17.95
C GLY A 233 18.01 10.71 -17.05
N VAL A 234 16.85 10.06 -17.02
CA VAL A 234 16.61 8.90 -16.16
C VAL A 234 16.70 7.62 -16.99
N PRO A 235 17.51 6.62 -16.60
CA PRO A 235 17.55 5.31 -17.25
C PRO A 235 16.22 4.57 -17.13
N ILE A 236 15.46 4.47 -18.21
CA ILE A 236 14.16 3.80 -18.21
C ILE A 236 14.20 2.50 -18.99
N VAL A 237 13.88 1.40 -18.33
CA VAL A 237 13.64 0.08 -18.93
C VAL A 237 12.15 -0.09 -19.18
N ILE A 238 11.75 -0.12 -20.46
CA ILE A 238 10.36 -0.28 -20.89
C ILE A 238 10.29 -1.32 -22.01
N PRO A 239 9.33 -2.28 -21.97
CA PRO A 239 9.18 -3.27 -23.04
C PRO A 239 8.79 -2.63 -24.36
N PHE A 240 9.31 -3.17 -25.46
CA PHE A 240 8.92 -2.78 -26.82
C PHE A 240 7.45 -3.08 -27.07
N LYS A 241 6.75 -2.15 -27.72
CA LYS A 241 5.36 -2.29 -28.13
C LYS A 241 5.30 -2.54 -29.63
N ALA A 242 4.60 -3.59 -30.05
CA ALA A 242 4.31 -3.80 -31.47
C ALA A 242 3.39 -2.68 -31.97
N ALA A 243 3.63 -2.21 -33.19
CA ALA A 243 2.75 -1.31 -33.90
C ALA A 243 1.98 -2.07 -35.00
N ARG A 244 0.89 -1.48 -35.48
CA ARG A 244 0.14 -2.03 -36.61
C ARG A 244 1.10 -2.18 -37.82
N ASN A 245 1.19 -3.36 -38.39
CA ASN A 245 2.08 -3.73 -39.49
C ASN A 245 3.59 -3.67 -39.19
N ARG A 246 3.99 -3.58 -37.89
CA ARG A 246 5.39 -3.69 -37.47
C ARG A 246 5.48 -4.67 -36.29
N PRO A 247 5.56 -5.99 -36.55
CA PRO A 247 5.77 -6.98 -35.49
C PRO A 247 7.14 -6.75 -34.82
N LEU A 248 7.26 -7.21 -33.59
CA LEU A 248 8.53 -7.15 -32.87
C LEU A 248 9.55 -8.10 -33.51
N SER A 249 10.81 -7.66 -33.60
CA SER A 249 11.93 -8.52 -33.96
C SER A 249 12.14 -9.62 -32.90
N GLU A 250 12.96 -10.60 -33.20
CA GLU A 250 13.29 -11.66 -32.27
C GLU A 250 14.04 -11.11 -31.03
N ASP A 251 15.00 -10.21 -31.26
CA ASP A 251 15.73 -9.52 -30.17
C ASP A 251 14.80 -8.70 -29.27
N GLN A 252 13.85 -7.97 -29.87
CA GLN A 252 12.86 -7.22 -29.12
C GLN A 252 11.94 -8.13 -28.29
N ARG A 253 11.60 -9.30 -28.83
CA ARG A 253 10.83 -10.31 -28.09
C ARG A 253 11.66 -10.92 -26.96
N ALA A 254 12.94 -11.21 -27.20
CA ALA A 254 13.87 -11.69 -26.18
C ALA A 254 14.04 -10.67 -25.06
N PHE A 255 14.28 -9.41 -25.40
CA PHE A 255 14.35 -8.31 -24.41
C PHE A 255 13.06 -8.20 -23.60
N ASN A 256 11.89 -8.25 -24.25
CA ASN A 256 10.60 -8.18 -23.56
C ASN A 256 10.40 -9.36 -22.61
N ARG A 257 10.85 -10.57 -22.96
CA ARG A 257 10.81 -11.73 -22.04
C ARG A 257 11.67 -11.47 -20.81
N GLU A 258 12.87 -10.93 -21.01
CA GLU A 258 13.78 -10.62 -19.90
C GLU A 258 13.21 -9.55 -18.99
N VAL A 259 12.67 -8.44 -19.54
CA VAL A 259 11.99 -7.40 -18.76
C VAL A 259 10.81 -7.98 -17.98
N ALA A 260 9.99 -8.83 -18.62
CA ALA A 260 8.84 -9.45 -17.95
C ALA A 260 9.27 -10.35 -16.79
N ARG A 261 10.36 -11.12 -16.94
CA ARG A 261 10.94 -11.95 -15.91
C ARG A 261 11.32 -11.12 -14.67
N HIS A 262 11.90 -9.95 -14.86
CA HIS A 262 12.33 -9.10 -13.76
C HIS A 262 11.19 -8.25 -13.18
N ARG A 263 10.16 -7.93 -13.97
CA ARG A 263 8.96 -7.24 -13.47
C ARG A 263 8.09 -8.09 -12.54
N ILE A 264 8.30 -9.40 -12.47
CA ILE A 264 7.56 -10.29 -11.57
C ILE A 264 7.62 -9.84 -10.11
N VAL A 265 8.64 -9.11 -9.73
CA VAL A 265 8.82 -8.52 -8.39
C VAL A 265 7.66 -7.60 -8.00
N VAL A 266 7.25 -6.68 -8.89
CA VAL A 266 6.13 -5.78 -8.59
C VAL A 266 4.80 -6.54 -8.63
N GLU A 267 4.67 -7.55 -9.48
CA GLU A 267 3.48 -8.41 -9.53
C GLU A 267 3.32 -9.21 -8.23
N HIS A 268 4.43 -9.71 -7.67
CA HIS A 268 4.43 -10.34 -6.35
C HIS A 268 4.03 -9.37 -5.23
N ALA A 269 4.52 -8.14 -5.25
CA ALA A 269 4.12 -7.12 -4.29
C ALA A 269 2.61 -6.80 -4.42
N MET A 270 2.10 -6.67 -5.65
CA MET A 270 0.67 -6.50 -5.92
C MET A 270 -0.17 -7.67 -5.38
N ALA A 271 0.28 -8.91 -5.62
CA ALA A 271 -0.39 -10.11 -5.10
C ALA A 271 -0.40 -10.16 -3.56
N GLN A 272 0.65 -9.67 -2.90
CA GLN A 272 0.68 -9.55 -1.45
C GLN A 272 -0.28 -8.47 -0.93
N LEU A 273 -0.37 -7.32 -1.62
CA LEU A 273 -1.36 -6.28 -1.32
C LEU A 273 -2.79 -6.82 -1.46
N ASP A 274 -3.07 -7.65 -2.47
CA ASP A 274 -4.38 -8.25 -2.71
C ASP A 274 -4.80 -9.30 -1.65
N ARG A 275 -3.87 -9.76 -0.82
CA ARG A 275 -4.20 -10.57 0.36
C ARG A 275 -4.98 -9.77 1.41
N PHE A 276 -4.87 -8.46 1.39
CA PHE A 276 -5.71 -7.57 2.17
C PHE A 276 -6.98 -7.25 1.37
N THR A 277 -8.07 -7.86 1.76
CA THR A 277 -9.34 -7.83 1.03
C THR A 277 -9.87 -6.41 0.81
N VAL A 278 -9.50 -5.48 1.69
CA VAL A 278 -9.81 -4.05 1.54
C VAL A 278 -9.26 -3.45 0.25
N LEU A 279 -8.13 -3.97 -0.28
CA LEU A 279 -7.51 -3.52 -1.55
C LEU A 279 -7.91 -4.37 -2.77
N ARG A 280 -8.62 -5.48 -2.56
CA ARG A 280 -9.06 -6.40 -3.62
C ARG A 280 -10.53 -6.24 -3.97
N HIS A 281 -11.39 -6.06 -2.98
CA HIS A 281 -12.83 -5.90 -3.17
C HIS A 281 -13.20 -4.49 -3.62
N VAL A 282 -14.48 -4.28 -3.95
CA VAL A 282 -15.01 -2.95 -4.22
C VAL A 282 -14.77 -2.05 -3.00
N PHE A 283 -14.06 -0.95 -3.18
CA PHE A 283 -13.83 -0.01 -2.10
C PHE A 283 -15.12 0.73 -1.76
N ARG A 284 -15.59 0.57 -0.53
CA ARG A 284 -16.89 1.10 -0.06
C ARG A 284 -16.80 2.52 0.50
N GLY A 285 -15.57 3.06 0.65
CA GLY A 285 -15.36 4.43 1.11
C GLY A 285 -15.72 5.46 0.03
N GLN A 286 -16.31 6.59 0.45
CA GLN A 286 -16.72 7.65 -0.47
C GLN A 286 -15.59 8.63 -0.82
N LYS A 287 -14.55 8.74 0.02
CA LYS A 287 -13.46 9.72 -0.14
C LYS A 287 -12.18 9.06 -0.64
N ARG A 288 -11.57 9.63 -1.67
CA ARG A 288 -10.28 9.18 -2.24
C ARG A 288 -9.14 9.22 -1.22
N ASP A 289 -9.08 10.27 -0.42
CA ASP A 289 -8.04 10.42 0.61
C ASP A 289 -8.05 9.23 1.57
N ARG A 290 -9.25 8.77 1.98
CA ARG A 290 -9.37 7.58 2.81
C ARG A 290 -8.83 6.32 2.12
N HIS A 291 -9.01 6.19 0.79
CA HIS A 291 -8.42 5.08 0.04
C HIS A 291 -6.90 5.20 0.02
N SER A 292 -6.35 6.39 -0.18
CA SER A 292 -4.90 6.64 -0.11
C SER A 292 -4.33 6.24 1.25
N ASP A 293 -4.98 6.62 2.36
CA ASP A 293 -4.55 6.27 3.70
C ASP A 293 -4.56 4.76 3.93
N VAL A 294 -5.65 4.10 3.54
CA VAL A 294 -5.78 2.63 3.63
C VAL A 294 -4.69 1.94 2.81
N PHE A 295 -4.48 2.40 1.58
CA PHE A 295 -3.49 1.81 0.69
C PHE A 295 -2.08 1.93 1.28
N ARG A 296 -1.74 3.12 1.76
CA ARG A 296 -0.45 3.44 2.38
C ARG A 296 -0.20 2.60 3.65
N VAL A 297 -1.20 2.50 4.52
CA VAL A 297 -1.10 1.68 5.73
C VAL A 297 -0.90 0.20 5.40
N VAL A 298 -1.65 -0.34 4.45
CA VAL A 298 -1.47 -1.75 4.03
C VAL A 298 -0.07 -1.98 3.45
N ALA A 299 0.44 -1.06 2.64
CA ALA A 299 1.79 -1.15 2.09
C ALA A 299 2.87 -1.13 3.19
N LYS A 300 2.72 -0.25 4.19
CA LYS A 300 3.61 -0.18 5.36
C LYS A 300 3.56 -1.47 6.20
N VAL A 301 2.37 -1.99 6.47
CA VAL A 301 2.18 -3.27 7.18
C VAL A 301 2.81 -4.43 6.41
N LEU A 302 2.68 -4.45 5.09
CA LEU A 302 3.30 -5.46 4.23
C LEU A 302 4.83 -5.36 4.28
N ASN A 303 5.41 -4.18 4.14
CA ASN A 303 6.85 -3.96 4.21
C ASN A 303 7.45 -4.48 5.51
N ARG A 304 6.76 -4.24 6.62
CA ARG A 304 7.17 -4.73 7.92
C ARG A 304 7.26 -6.25 7.96
N ARG A 305 6.25 -6.92 7.40
CA ARG A 305 6.25 -8.37 7.26
C ARG A 305 7.38 -8.89 6.39
N LEU A 306 7.67 -8.20 5.27
CA LEU A 306 8.76 -8.56 4.36
C LEU A 306 10.15 -8.38 5.00
N ALA A 307 10.30 -7.46 5.94
CA ALA A 307 11.54 -7.30 6.70
C ALA A 307 11.83 -8.51 7.60
N VAL A 308 10.79 -9.15 8.12
CA VAL A 308 10.90 -10.34 8.98
C VAL A 308 10.94 -11.63 8.16
N LYS A 309 10.17 -11.71 7.07
CA LYS A 309 10.07 -12.87 6.20
C LYS A 309 10.09 -12.44 4.74
N PRO A 310 11.26 -12.41 4.10
CA PRO A 310 11.39 -12.07 2.70
C PRO A 310 10.51 -12.93 1.79
N LEU A 311 10.10 -12.40 0.65
CA LEU A 311 9.39 -13.18 -0.37
C LEU A 311 10.25 -14.40 -0.75
N LYS A 312 9.65 -15.59 -0.77
CA LYS A 312 10.30 -16.77 -1.32
C LYS A 312 10.52 -16.50 -2.82
N THR A 313 11.76 -16.46 -3.23
CA THR A 313 12.11 -16.55 -4.64
C THR A 313 11.89 -18.00 -5.05
N TYR A 314 11.00 -18.24 -5.98
CA TYR A 314 10.93 -19.53 -6.63
C TYR A 314 12.21 -19.67 -7.47
N ALA A 315 13.04 -20.64 -7.12
CA ALA A 315 14.07 -21.13 -8.02
C ALA A 315 13.35 -21.64 -9.28
N ALA A 316 13.81 -21.22 -10.45
CA ALA A 316 13.38 -21.74 -11.73
C ALA A 316 13.75 -23.22 -11.84
#